data_41f156ecc50cb7b385b6b3ecc5ad5885
#
_entry.id   41f156ecc50cb7b385b6b3ecc5ad5885
#
_cell.length_a   1.000
_cell.length_b   1.000
_cell.length_c   1.000
_cell.angle_alpha   90.00
_cell.angle_beta   90.00
_cell.angle_gamma   90.00
#
_symmetry.space_group_name_H-M   'P 1'
#
loop_
_entity.id
_entity.type
_entity.pdbx_description
1 polymer ?
#
loop_
_entity_poly.entity_id
_entity_poly.type
_entity_poly.pdbx_seq_one_letter_code
_entity_poly.pdbx_strand_id
1 'polypeptide(L)'
;MTFDSIQTKKIAETFDDLAHDRCCKYKSKGLTASSELLLGFLTQNGLVGKTVLDIGCGTGFFALETLRQGASSCIGVDLSSAAIHEANEFAKESGLQDRARFEVADAASTQHPCSNIVVMDKVLCCYPDADSLLKTASASSSELLGFVVPRDEGLMRPLMRIGTGLINLVERLRKTGFRLYLHPLLSLDRLLVDNGFQQSSKTKSRFWLVFLYKRTEPDVPERG
;
A
#
# COMPACT_ATOMS: atom_id res chain seq x y z
N MET A 1 -5.05 -6.98 25.80
CA MET A 1 -5.49 -6.52 24.46
C MET A 1 -5.09 -5.07 24.35
N THR A 2 -4.13 -4.75 23.53
CA THR A 2 -3.70 -3.38 23.31
C THR A 2 -4.73 -2.63 22.46
N PHE A 3 -4.78 -1.31 22.57
CA PHE A 3 -5.71 -0.46 21.80
C PHE A 3 -5.60 -0.71 20.29
N ASP A 4 -4.42 -1.07 19.82
CA ASP A 4 -4.12 -1.39 18.42
C ASP A 4 -4.91 -2.60 17.88
N SER A 5 -5.11 -3.65 18.68
CA SER A 5 -5.82 -4.86 18.22
C SER A 5 -7.32 -4.64 17.95
N ILE A 6 -7.95 -3.66 18.62
CA ILE A 6 -9.36 -3.32 18.41
C ILE A 6 -9.51 -2.52 17.12
N GLN A 7 -8.57 -1.63 16.82
CA GLN A 7 -8.62 -0.79 15.63
C GLN A 7 -8.33 -1.60 14.36
N THR A 8 -7.35 -2.49 14.38
CA THR A 8 -7.04 -3.38 13.25
C THR A 8 -8.19 -4.32 12.93
N LYS A 9 -8.88 -4.85 13.95
CA LYS A 9 -10.10 -5.64 13.76
C LYS A 9 -11.20 -4.88 13.04
N LYS A 10 -11.44 -3.61 13.42
CA LYS A 10 -12.45 -2.77 12.77
C LYS A 10 -12.08 -2.40 11.34
N ILE A 11 -10.81 -2.23 11.04
CA ILE A 11 -10.31 -2.06 9.68
C ILE A 11 -10.63 -3.33 8.88
N ALA A 12 -10.28 -4.51 9.39
CA ALA A 12 -10.54 -5.79 8.74
C ALA A 12 -12.03 -5.95 8.43
N GLU A 13 -12.93 -5.79 9.42
CA GLU A 13 -14.39 -5.89 9.26
C GLU A 13 -14.91 -4.94 8.16
N THR A 14 -14.43 -3.69 8.13
CA THR A 14 -14.85 -2.72 7.11
C THR A 14 -14.43 -3.14 5.70
N PHE A 15 -13.23 -3.71 5.54
CA PHE A 15 -12.74 -4.16 4.24
C PHE A 15 -13.30 -5.53 3.85
N ASP A 16 -13.68 -6.40 4.81
CA ASP A 16 -14.42 -7.62 4.53
C ASP A 16 -15.76 -7.32 3.84
N ASP A 17 -16.53 -6.35 4.36
CA ASP A 17 -17.80 -5.91 3.77
C ASP A 17 -17.66 -5.35 2.34
N LEU A 18 -16.50 -4.78 2.02
CA LEU A 18 -16.23 -4.13 0.74
C LEU A 18 -15.51 -5.04 -0.28
N ALA A 19 -15.03 -6.21 0.13
CA ALA A 19 -14.11 -7.02 -0.66
C ALA A 19 -14.73 -7.42 -2.02
N HIS A 20 -15.92 -8.00 -2.00
CA HIS A 20 -16.57 -8.48 -3.22
C HIS A 20 -16.85 -7.34 -4.22
N ASP A 21 -17.44 -6.22 -3.76
CA ASP A 21 -17.73 -5.07 -4.61
C ASP A 21 -16.46 -4.47 -5.23
N ARG A 22 -15.37 -4.42 -4.46
CA ARG A 22 -14.07 -3.97 -4.94
C ARG A 22 -13.50 -4.90 -6.00
N CYS A 23 -13.57 -6.22 -5.77
CA CYS A 23 -13.14 -7.21 -6.75
C CYS A 23 -13.89 -7.05 -8.08
N CYS A 24 -15.22 -7.00 -8.05
CA CYS A 24 -16.04 -6.78 -9.24
C CYS A 24 -15.71 -5.46 -9.95
N LYS A 25 -15.49 -4.39 -9.19
CA LYS A 25 -15.12 -3.09 -9.74
C LYS A 25 -13.76 -3.13 -10.44
N TYR A 26 -12.76 -3.76 -9.87
CA TYR A 26 -11.44 -3.90 -10.48
C TYR A 26 -11.49 -4.79 -11.73
N LYS A 27 -12.21 -5.93 -11.67
CA LYS A 27 -12.42 -6.81 -12.84
C LYS A 27 -13.06 -6.07 -14.02
N SER A 28 -13.96 -5.10 -13.74
CA SER A 28 -14.66 -4.36 -14.80
C SER A 28 -13.96 -3.09 -15.27
N LYS A 29 -13.19 -2.40 -14.42
CA LYS A 29 -12.64 -1.06 -14.69
C LYS A 29 -11.11 -1.00 -14.69
N GLY A 30 -10.43 -2.06 -14.26
CA GLY A 30 -8.98 -2.07 -14.08
C GLY A 30 -8.50 -1.25 -12.88
N LEU A 31 -7.21 -0.95 -12.86
CA LEU A 31 -6.57 -0.11 -11.84
C LEU A 31 -7.13 1.32 -11.86
N THR A 32 -7.06 1.98 -10.72
CA THR A 32 -7.35 3.43 -10.65
C THR A 32 -6.17 4.22 -11.24
N ALA A 33 -6.44 5.44 -11.71
CA ALA A 33 -5.39 6.29 -12.29
C ALA A 33 -4.16 6.50 -11.37
N SER A 34 -4.35 6.56 -10.03
CA SER A 34 -3.23 6.64 -9.10
C SER A 34 -2.44 5.34 -8.98
N SER A 35 -3.14 4.20 -9.03
CA SER A 35 -2.52 2.88 -9.02
C SER A 35 -1.75 2.62 -10.33
N GLU A 36 -2.29 3.03 -11.48
CA GLU A 36 -1.61 2.98 -12.77
C GLU A 36 -0.32 3.83 -12.78
N LEU A 37 -0.34 5.02 -12.17
CA LEU A 37 0.85 5.85 -12.03
C LEU A 37 1.91 5.18 -11.16
N LEU A 38 1.52 4.52 -10.05
CA LEU A 38 2.44 3.77 -9.22
C LEU A 38 3.05 2.59 -10.00
N LEU A 39 2.23 1.81 -10.69
CA LEU A 39 2.68 0.70 -11.54
C LEU A 39 3.63 1.19 -12.63
N GLY A 40 3.32 2.32 -13.27
CA GLY A 40 4.19 2.96 -14.25
C GLY A 40 5.55 3.37 -13.68
N PHE A 41 5.60 3.89 -12.46
CA PHE A 41 6.87 4.16 -11.78
C PHE A 41 7.69 2.89 -11.56
N LEU A 42 7.06 1.81 -11.10
CA LEU A 42 7.74 0.53 -10.88
C LEU A 42 8.31 -0.03 -12.20
N THR A 43 7.50 -0.02 -13.26
CA THR A 43 7.92 -0.52 -14.58
C THR A 43 9.11 0.27 -15.13
N GLN A 44 9.10 1.60 -15.00
CA GLN A 44 10.19 2.48 -15.44
C GLN A 44 11.46 2.32 -14.60
N ASN A 45 11.37 1.80 -13.38
CA ASN A 45 12.49 1.60 -12.47
C ASN A 45 12.89 0.12 -12.28
N GLY A 46 12.55 -0.75 -13.23
CA GLY A 46 13.09 -2.11 -13.32
C GLY A 46 12.26 -3.17 -12.60
N LEU A 47 10.94 -3.13 -12.71
CA LEU A 47 10.02 -4.14 -12.16
C LEU A 47 10.27 -5.56 -12.66
N VAL A 48 10.73 -5.71 -13.92
CA VAL A 48 10.88 -7.02 -14.57
C VAL A 48 11.86 -7.92 -13.80
N GLY A 49 11.41 -9.14 -13.49
CA GLY A 49 12.20 -10.14 -12.74
C GLY A 49 12.28 -9.90 -11.23
N LYS A 50 11.69 -8.83 -10.70
CA LYS A 50 11.74 -8.50 -9.28
C LYS A 50 10.66 -9.19 -8.47
N THR A 51 10.93 -9.38 -7.18
CA THR A 51 9.93 -9.81 -6.19
C THR A 51 9.21 -8.59 -5.62
N VAL A 52 7.90 -8.70 -5.42
CA VAL A 52 7.05 -7.61 -4.91
C VAL A 52 6.36 -8.04 -3.63
N LEU A 53 6.37 -7.19 -2.61
CA LEU A 53 5.52 -7.28 -1.43
C LEU A 53 4.47 -6.16 -1.51
N ASP A 54 3.20 -6.54 -1.56
CA ASP A 54 2.06 -5.60 -1.59
C ASP A 54 1.39 -5.58 -0.21
N ILE A 55 1.65 -4.53 0.55
CA ILE A 55 1.10 -4.32 1.89
C ILE A 55 -0.27 -3.65 1.77
N GLY A 56 -1.31 -4.26 2.37
CA GLY A 56 -2.70 -3.85 2.21
C GLY A 56 -3.19 -4.15 0.79
N CYS A 57 -2.89 -5.34 0.29
CA CYS A 57 -3.12 -5.74 -1.10
C CYS A 57 -4.61 -5.81 -1.49
N GLY A 58 -5.53 -5.77 -0.52
CA GLY A 58 -6.95 -5.93 -0.76
C GLY A 58 -7.24 -7.21 -1.56
N THR A 59 -7.99 -7.07 -2.65
CA THR A 59 -8.35 -8.18 -3.54
C THR A 59 -7.24 -8.59 -4.53
N GLY A 60 -5.99 -8.20 -4.26
CA GLY A 60 -4.80 -8.63 -4.99
C GLY A 60 -4.62 -8.03 -6.38
N PHE A 61 -5.47 -7.08 -6.79
CA PHE A 61 -5.49 -6.59 -8.17
C PHE A 61 -4.18 -5.90 -8.56
N PHE A 62 -3.64 -5.03 -7.69
CA PHE A 62 -2.37 -4.36 -7.95
C PHE A 62 -1.21 -5.37 -8.01
N ALA A 63 -1.15 -6.29 -7.06
CA ALA A 63 -0.18 -7.37 -7.01
C ALA A 63 -0.15 -8.19 -8.31
N LEU A 64 -1.33 -8.63 -8.78
CA LEU A 64 -1.43 -9.41 -10.02
C LEU A 64 -1.05 -8.59 -11.26
N GLU A 65 -1.33 -7.28 -11.28
CA GLU A 65 -0.86 -6.41 -12.36
C GLU A 65 0.68 -6.29 -12.39
N THR A 66 1.36 -6.27 -11.23
CA THR A 66 2.83 -6.30 -11.22
C THR A 66 3.38 -7.58 -11.88
N LEU A 67 2.73 -8.74 -11.65
CA LEU A 67 3.11 -10.00 -12.28
C LEU A 67 2.89 -9.98 -13.80
N ARG A 68 1.79 -9.37 -14.27
CA ARG A 68 1.52 -9.19 -15.71
C ARG A 68 2.54 -8.27 -16.36
N GLN A 69 3.07 -7.30 -15.63
CA GLN A 69 4.14 -6.40 -16.08
C GLN A 69 5.56 -6.97 -15.89
N GLY A 70 5.68 -8.26 -15.53
CA GLY A 70 6.95 -8.97 -15.54
C GLY A 70 7.65 -9.14 -14.19
N ALA A 71 7.02 -8.79 -13.07
CA ALA A 71 7.55 -9.17 -11.76
C ALA A 71 7.67 -10.70 -11.67
N SER A 72 8.68 -11.23 -10.99
CA SER A 72 8.91 -12.68 -10.86
C SER A 72 7.88 -13.35 -9.95
N SER A 73 7.64 -12.75 -8.80
CA SER A 73 6.66 -13.23 -7.82
C SER A 73 6.11 -12.07 -7.00
N CYS A 74 4.97 -12.29 -6.38
CA CYS A 74 4.33 -11.32 -5.49
C CYS A 74 3.82 -11.99 -4.21
N ILE A 75 4.01 -11.31 -3.09
CA ILE A 75 3.35 -11.62 -1.81
C ILE A 75 2.44 -10.44 -1.50
N GLY A 76 1.15 -10.71 -1.28
CA GLY A 76 0.19 -9.72 -0.83
C GLY A 76 -0.25 -10.01 0.60
N VAL A 77 -0.32 -8.97 1.43
CA VAL A 77 -0.82 -9.08 2.81
C VAL A 77 -1.92 -8.07 3.06
N ASP A 78 -2.98 -8.49 3.74
CA ASP A 78 -4.11 -7.62 4.12
C ASP A 78 -4.71 -8.09 5.45
N LEU A 79 -5.38 -7.19 6.15
CA LEU A 79 -6.13 -7.50 7.38
C LEU A 79 -7.45 -8.24 7.09
N SER A 80 -8.03 -8.01 5.91
CA SER A 80 -9.33 -8.54 5.50
C SER A 80 -9.21 -9.97 4.98
N SER A 81 -9.84 -10.89 5.68
CA SER A 81 -9.90 -12.30 5.25
C SER A 81 -10.73 -12.49 3.98
N ALA A 82 -11.80 -11.72 3.82
CA ALA A 82 -12.61 -11.75 2.62
C ALA A 82 -11.85 -11.21 1.41
N ALA A 83 -11.08 -10.12 1.57
CA ALA A 83 -10.23 -9.59 0.50
C ALA A 83 -9.16 -10.59 0.07
N ILE A 84 -8.51 -11.27 1.01
CA ILE A 84 -7.52 -12.32 0.72
C ILE A 84 -8.15 -13.53 0.03
N HIS A 85 -9.37 -13.91 0.41
CA HIS A 85 -10.11 -14.95 -0.31
C HIS A 85 -10.32 -14.57 -1.78
N GLU A 86 -10.85 -13.37 -2.06
CA GLU A 86 -11.04 -12.83 -3.41
C GLU A 86 -9.70 -12.74 -4.18
N ALA A 87 -8.61 -12.34 -3.51
CA ALA A 87 -7.29 -12.26 -4.13
C ALA A 87 -6.78 -13.64 -4.60
N ASN A 88 -6.94 -14.68 -3.78
CA ASN A 88 -6.56 -16.04 -4.13
C ASN A 88 -7.41 -16.60 -5.28
N GLU A 89 -8.71 -16.37 -5.26
CA GLU A 89 -9.59 -16.79 -6.37
C GLU A 89 -9.24 -16.04 -7.66
N PHE A 90 -8.98 -14.74 -7.58
CA PHE A 90 -8.59 -13.96 -8.75
C PHE A 90 -7.22 -14.36 -9.31
N ALA A 91 -6.27 -14.76 -8.45
CA ALA A 91 -4.99 -15.33 -8.89
C ALA A 91 -5.18 -16.63 -9.69
N LYS A 92 -6.05 -17.53 -9.20
CA LYS A 92 -6.41 -18.78 -9.89
C LYS A 92 -7.09 -18.51 -11.24
N GLU A 93 -8.12 -17.66 -11.27
CA GLU A 93 -8.81 -17.23 -12.50
C GLU A 93 -7.85 -16.65 -13.54
N SER A 94 -6.81 -15.98 -13.07
CA SER A 94 -5.78 -15.33 -13.91
C SER A 94 -4.63 -16.26 -14.30
N GLY A 95 -4.56 -17.50 -13.79
CA GLY A 95 -3.44 -18.42 -14.00
C GLY A 95 -2.12 -17.95 -13.37
N LEU A 96 -2.18 -17.14 -12.30
CA LEU A 96 -1.02 -16.54 -11.65
C LEU A 96 -0.77 -17.09 -10.23
N GLN A 97 -1.53 -18.09 -9.78
CA GLN A 97 -1.49 -18.66 -8.44
C GLN A 97 -0.10 -19.19 -8.02
N ASP A 98 0.70 -19.65 -8.99
CA ASP A 98 2.05 -20.18 -8.71
C ASP A 98 3.10 -19.09 -8.45
N ARG A 99 2.76 -17.83 -8.78
CA ARG A 99 3.63 -16.67 -8.64
C ARG A 99 3.08 -15.63 -7.65
N ALA A 100 1.84 -15.79 -7.19
CA ALA A 100 1.17 -14.93 -6.24
C ALA A 100 0.83 -15.70 -4.95
N ARG A 101 1.15 -15.13 -3.80
CA ARG A 101 0.77 -15.64 -2.49
C ARG A 101 0.07 -14.54 -1.71
N PHE A 102 -1.12 -14.83 -1.16
CA PHE A 102 -1.88 -13.86 -0.40
C PHE A 102 -2.14 -14.39 1.02
N GLU A 103 -1.90 -13.54 2.03
CA GLU A 103 -1.97 -13.92 3.45
C GLU A 103 -2.74 -12.88 4.26
N VAL A 104 -3.52 -13.35 5.22
CA VAL A 104 -4.15 -12.48 6.23
C VAL A 104 -3.09 -12.14 7.28
N ALA A 105 -2.66 -10.89 7.34
CA ALA A 105 -1.69 -10.44 8.33
C ALA A 105 -1.81 -8.94 8.60
N ASP A 106 -1.47 -8.52 9.83
CA ASP A 106 -1.20 -7.13 10.15
C ASP A 106 0.26 -6.83 9.82
N ALA A 107 0.47 -6.12 8.72
CA ALA A 107 1.80 -5.84 8.20
C ALA A 107 2.66 -4.99 9.14
N ALA A 108 2.07 -4.21 10.05
CA ALA A 108 2.83 -3.42 11.01
C ALA A 108 3.43 -4.25 12.16
N SER A 109 2.84 -5.43 12.43
CA SER A 109 3.24 -6.30 13.55
C SER A 109 3.87 -7.63 13.10
N THR A 110 3.86 -7.91 11.79
CA THR A 110 4.38 -9.16 11.22
C THR A 110 5.66 -8.89 10.45
N GLN A 111 6.65 -9.77 10.60
CA GLN A 111 7.84 -9.73 9.75
C GLN A 111 7.53 -10.35 8.39
N HIS A 112 7.94 -9.66 7.32
CA HIS A 112 7.78 -10.12 5.97
C HIS A 112 9.13 -10.46 5.33
N PRO A 113 9.16 -11.40 4.37
CA PRO A 113 10.39 -11.69 3.64
C PRO A 113 10.86 -10.45 2.89
N CYS A 114 12.18 -10.28 2.79
CA CYS A 114 12.76 -9.21 2.01
C CYS A 114 12.40 -9.38 0.54
N SER A 115 11.85 -8.33 -0.04
CA SER A 115 11.47 -8.25 -1.45
C SER A 115 12.23 -7.11 -2.13
N ASN A 116 12.43 -7.20 -3.46
CA ASN A 116 13.06 -6.10 -4.18
C ASN A 116 12.23 -4.83 -4.09
N ILE A 117 10.91 -4.97 -4.16
CA ILE A 117 9.95 -3.87 -4.22
C ILE A 117 8.89 -4.06 -3.14
N VAL A 118 8.62 -3.01 -2.38
CA VAL A 118 7.47 -2.95 -1.47
C VAL A 118 6.50 -1.86 -1.91
N VAL A 119 5.22 -2.17 -1.93
CA VAL A 119 4.17 -1.21 -2.32
C VAL A 119 3.06 -1.11 -1.28
N MET A 120 2.44 0.08 -1.20
CA MET A 120 1.29 0.38 -0.36
C MET A 120 0.31 1.27 -1.14
N ASP A 121 -0.61 0.66 -1.91
CA ASP A 121 -1.58 1.42 -2.70
C ASP A 121 -2.79 1.84 -1.86
N LYS A 122 -2.81 3.09 -1.36
CA LYS A 122 -3.89 3.67 -0.54
C LYS A 122 -4.10 3.00 0.83
N VAL A 123 -3.04 2.52 1.44
CA VAL A 123 -3.05 1.82 2.73
C VAL A 123 -2.81 2.77 3.90
N LEU A 124 -1.78 3.61 3.80
CA LEU A 124 -1.38 4.51 4.88
C LEU A 124 -2.55 5.38 5.40
N CYS A 125 -3.45 5.82 4.52
CA CYS A 125 -4.61 6.62 4.93
C CYS A 125 -5.68 5.83 5.71
N CYS A 126 -5.60 4.52 5.77
CA CYS A 126 -6.54 3.65 6.48
C CYS A 126 -5.93 3.07 7.76
N TYR A 127 -4.63 3.25 7.97
CA TYR A 127 -3.90 2.69 9.09
C TYR A 127 -3.49 3.80 10.08
N PRO A 128 -3.77 3.65 11.39
CA PRO A 128 -3.54 4.71 12.37
C PRO A 128 -2.06 4.99 12.63
N ASP A 129 -1.22 3.94 12.65
CA ASP A 129 0.22 4.01 12.89
C ASP A 129 1.01 3.85 11.58
N ALA A 130 1.06 4.93 10.80
CA ALA A 130 1.81 4.95 9.56
C ALA A 130 3.31 4.74 9.77
N ASP A 131 3.85 5.15 10.93
CA ASP A 131 5.27 5.04 11.23
C ASP A 131 5.69 3.58 11.37
N SER A 132 4.93 2.78 12.15
CA SER A 132 5.19 1.34 12.27
C SER A 132 5.06 0.62 10.93
N LEU A 133 4.03 0.95 10.15
CA LEU A 133 3.81 0.34 8.84
C LEU A 133 4.94 0.67 7.85
N LEU A 134 5.40 1.93 7.81
CA LEU A 134 6.52 2.34 6.96
C LEU A 134 7.86 1.75 7.42
N LYS A 135 8.10 1.60 8.72
CA LYS A 135 9.30 0.92 9.24
C LYS A 135 9.35 -0.53 8.76
N THR A 136 8.24 -1.26 8.88
CA THR A 136 8.15 -2.63 8.39
C THR A 136 8.34 -2.69 6.88
N ALA A 137 7.68 -1.81 6.13
CA ALA A 137 7.84 -1.71 4.68
C ALA A 137 9.29 -1.43 4.27
N SER A 138 9.95 -0.47 4.96
CA SER A 138 11.36 -0.13 4.72
C SER A 138 12.30 -1.30 5.02
N ALA A 139 12.07 -2.02 6.13
CA ALA A 139 12.88 -3.19 6.49
C ALA A 139 12.73 -4.35 5.50
N SER A 140 11.55 -4.48 4.89
CA SER A 140 11.22 -5.55 3.93
C SER A 140 11.57 -5.21 2.47
N SER A 141 12.03 -3.99 2.16
CA SER A 141 12.36 -3.56 0.80
C SER A 141 13.86 -3.46 0.58
N SER A 142 14.39 -4.13 -0.44
CA SER A 142 15.82 -4.04 -0.77
C SER A 142 16.15 -2.99 -1.84
N GLU A 143 15.19 -2.55 -2.66
CA GLU A 143 15.45 -1.63 -3.77
C GLU A 143 14.46 -0.47 -3.84
N LEU A 144 13.16 -0.76 -3.97
CA LEU A 144 12.13 0.25 -4.22
C LEU A 144 11.00 0.17 -3.21
N LEU A 145 10.52 1.33 -2.77
CA LEU A 145 9.34 1.46 -1.94
C LEU A 145 8.40 2.50 -2.56
N GLY A 146 7.19 2.05 -2.92
CA GLY A 146 6.19 2.91 -3.56
C GLY A 146 4.89 2.98 -2.76
N PHE A 147 4.27 4.16 -2.71
CA PHE A 147 2.97 4.29 -2.04
C PHE A 147 2.09 5.40 -2.62
N VAL A 148 0.80 5.27 -2.33
CA VAL A 148 -0.24 6.23 -2.69
C VAL A 148 -0.92 6.75 -1.43
N VAL A 149 -0.98 8.08 -1.28
CA VAL A 149 -1.61 8.75 -0.13
C VAL A 149 -2.53 9.89 -0.58
N PRO A 150 -3.49 10.32 0.26
CA PRO A 150 -4.32 11.47 -0.05
C PRO A 150 -3.49 12.75 -0.28
N ARG A 151 -3.93 13.59 -1.21
CA ARG A 151 -3.25 14.83 -1.60
C ARG A 151 -3.47 15.95 -0.58
N ASP A 152 -2.86 15.82 0.62
CA ASP A 152 -2.87 16.86 1.67
C ASP A 152 -1.78 17.91 1.44
N GLU A 153 -1.77 18.52 0.23
CA GLU A 153 -0.83 19.59 -0.11
C GLU A 153 -1.47 20.70 -0.94
N GLY A 154 -0.84 21.88 -0.91
CA GLY A 154 -1.24 23.04 -1.71
C GLY A 154 -2.72 23.42 -1.55
N LEU A 155 -3.35 23.83 -2.65
CA LEU A 155 -4.77 24.23 -2.67
C LEU A 155 -5.75 23.10 -2.38
N MET A 156 -5.32 21.83 -2.48
CA MET A 156 -6.17 20.68 -2.18
C MET A 156 -6.24 20.36 -0.68
N ARG A 157 -5.29 20.85 0.12
CA ARG A 157 -5.22 20.58 1.57
C ARG A 157 -6.52 20.85 2.32
N PRO A 158 -7.14 22.05 2.23
CA PRO A 158 -8.38 22.31 2.96
C PRO A 158 -9.52 21.37 2.52
N LEU A 159 -9.63 21.10 1.23
CA LEU A 159 -10.64 20.21 0.69
C LEU A 159 -10.47 18.77 1.19
N MET A 160 -9.24 18.26 1.21
CA MET A 160 -8.93 16.92 1.71
C MET A 160 -9.23 16.81 3.21
N ARG A 161 -8.88 17.81 4.02
CA ARG A 161 -9.15 17.82 5.46
C ARG A 161 -10.63 17.88 5.78
N ILE A 162 -11.39 18.73 5.09
CA ILE A 162 -12.85 18.81 5.24
C ILE A 162 -13.48 17.47 4.81
N GLY A 163 -13.12 16.96 3.64
CA GLY A 163 -13.63 15.70 3.12
C GLY A 163 -13.37 14.51 4.06
N THR A 164 -12.13 14.38 4.54
CA THR A 164 -11.76 13.34 5.52
C THR A 164 -12.52 13.51 6.83
N GLY A 165 -12.68 14.75 7.31
CA GLY A 165 -13.47 15.05 8.52
C GLY A 165 -14.93 14.62 8.37
N LEU A 166 -15.56 14.89 7.22
CA LEU A 166 -16.93 14.48 6.94
C LEU A 166 -17.07 12.95 6.84
N ILE A 167 -16.15 12.28 6.16
CA ILE A 167 -16.13 10.80 6.08
C ILE A 167 -16.02 10.23 7.50
N ASN A 168 -15.07 10.69 8.29
CA ASN A 168 -14.88 10.22 9.66
C ASN A 168 -16.09 10.50 10.57
N LEU A 169 -16.81 11.60 10.34
CA LEU A 169 -18.06 11.88 11.05
C LEU A 169 -19.16 10.86 10.67
N VAL A 170 -19.30 10.58 9.38
CA VAL A 170 -20.27 9.56 8.89
C VAL A 170 -19.95 8.19 9.45
N GLU A 171 -18.68 7.77 9.40
CA GLU A 171 -18.23 6.47 9.94
C GLU A 171 -18.44 6.38 11.46
N ARG A 172 -18.25 7.50 12.18
CA ARG A 172 -18.54 7.57 13.61
C ARG A 172 -20.04 7.41 13.89
N LEU A 173 -20.91 8.04 13.09
CA LEU A 173 -22.37 7.93 13.23
C LEU A 173 -22.85 6.50 12.91
N ARG A 174 -22.23 5.86 11.92
CA ARG A 174 -22.50 4.46 11.56
C ARG A 174 -21.90 3.46 12.57
N LYS A 175 -21.06 3.91 13.50
CA LYS A 175 -20.38 3.10 14.52
C LYS A 175 -19.49 1.99 13.93
N THR A 176 -19.03 2.11 12.69
CA THR A 176 -18.11 1.15 12.04
C THR A 176 -16.78 1.08 12.77
N GLY A 177 -16.35 2.20 13.36
CA GLY A 177 -15.04 2.34 13.98
C GLY A 177 -13.89 2.54 12.98
N PHE A 178 -14.16 2.48 11.69
CA PHE A 178 -13.20 2.84 10.65
C PHE A 178 -12.91 4.34 10.64
N ARG A 179 -11.68 4.70 10.29
CA ARG A 179 -11.25 6.10 10.14
C ARG A 179 -10.26 6.26 9.01
N LEU A 180 -10.35 7.39 8.32
CA LEU A 180 -9.33 7.86 7.39
C LEU A 180 -8.35 8.80 8.10
N TYR A 181 -7.08 8.67 7.77
CA TYR A 181 -5.98 9.46 8.33
C TYR A 181 -5.30 10.27 7.22
N LEU A 182 -4.88 11.49 7.59
CA LEU A 182 -4.03 12.34 6.76
C LEU A 182 -2.69 12.49 7.50
N HIS A 183 -1.77 11.59 7.20
CA HIS A 183 -0.43 11.62 7.82
C HIS A 183 0.40 12.77 7.24
N PRO A 184 1.20 13.48 8.07
CA PRO A 184 2.04 14.56 7.60
C PRO A 184 3.09 14.04 6.60
N LEU A 185 3.06 14.54 5.35
CA LEU A 185 3.95 14.07 4.28
C LEU A 185 5.44 14.21 4.63
N LEU A 186 5.81 15.28 5.35
CA LEU A 186 7.19 15.50 5.79
C LEU A 186 7.65 14.45 6.81
N SER A 187 6.74 13.94 7.65
CA SER A 187 7.08 12.89 8.62
C SER A 187 7.32 11.56 7.91
N LEU A 188 6.47 11.22 6.91
CA LEU A 188 6.65 10.03 6.09
C LEU A 188 7.97 10.07 5.32
N ASP A 189 8.30 11.22 4.71
CA ASP A 189 9.55 11.44 3.98
C ASP A 189 10.78 11.28 4.89
N ARG A 190 10.81 11.96 6.04
CA ARG A 190 11.90 11.85 7.01
C ARG A 190 12.13 10.42 7.46
N LEU A 191 11.05 9.71 7.81
CA LEU A 191 11.15 8.32 8.25
C LEU A 191 11.79 7.44 7.16
N LEU A 192 11.44 7.64 5.89
CA LEU A 192 12.03 6.88 4.79
C LEU A 192 13.49 7.24 4.57
N VAL A 193 13.85 8.54 4.66
CA VAL A 193 15.25 8.99 4.57
C VAL A 193 16.08 8.39 5.71
N ASP A 194 15.58 8.41 6.95
CA ASP A 194 16.24 7.84 8.11
C ASP A 194 16.41 6.30 8.00
N ASN A 195 15.60 5.63 7.17
CA ASN A 195 15.69 4.20 6.88
C ASN A 195 16.45 3.90 5.56
N GLY A 196 17.21 4.86 5.02
CA GLY A 196 18.10 4.66 3.87
C GLY A 196 17.37 4.67 2.53
N PHE A 197 16.29 5.46 2.39
CA PHE A 197 15.60 5.66 1.13
C PHE A 197 15.65 7.12 0.70
N GLN A 198 15.75 7.34 -0.59
CA GLN A 198 15.66 8.66 -1.21
C GLN A 198 14.46 8.72 -2.16
N GLN A 199 13.72 9.82 -2.13
CA GLN A 199 12.61 10.03 -3.06
C GLN A 199 13.15 10.08 -4.49
N SER A 200 12.71 9.13 -5.32
CA SER A 200 13.08 9.02 -6.74
C SER A 200 12.04 9.68 -7.64
N SER A 201 10.76 9.48 -7.34
CA SER A 201 9.68 10.04 -8.15
C SER A 201 8.50 10.47 -7.30
N LYS A 202 7.84 11.54 -7.73
CA LYS A 202 6.58 12.02 -7.15
C LYS A 202 5.69 12.53 -8.28
N THR A 203 4.42 12.12 -8.24
CA THR A 203 3.39 12.69 -9.12
C THR A 203 2.06 12.82 -8.40
N LYS A 204 1.10 13.46 -9.05
CA LYS A 204 -0.24 13.67 -8.50
C LYS A 204 -1.30 13.17 -9.46
N SER A 205 -2.29 12.53 -8.93
CA SER A 205 -3.57 12.26 -9.55
C SER A 205 -4.64 13.06 -8.80
N ARG A 206 -5.83 13.21 -9.32
CA ARG A 206 -6.92 14.09 -8.80
C ARG A 206 -6.88 14.35 -7.29
N PHE A 207 -7.01 13.30 -6.46
CA PHE A 207 -7.04 13.38 -4.99
C PHE A 207 -5.88 12.66 -4.30
N TRP A 208 -4.92 12.16 -5.07
CA TRP A 208 -3.86 11.29 -4.60
C TRP A 208 -2.49 11.82 -4.97
N LEU A 209 -1.51 11.55 -4.10
CA LEU A 209 -0.09 11.65 -4.39
C LEU A 209 0.47 10.25 -4.53
N VAL A 210 1.34 10.07 -5.49
CA VAL A 210 2.04 8.82 -5.77
C VAL A 210 3.53 9.09 -5.58
N PHE A 211 4.16 8.29 -4.75
CA PHE A 211 5.58 8.38 -4.43
C PHE A 211 6.30 7.09 -4.79
N LEU A 212 7.52 7.23 -5.26
CA LEU A 212 8.49 6.16 -5.35
C LEU A 212 9.78 6.60 -4.66
N TYR A 213 10.27 5.75 -3.78
CA TYR A 213 11.56 5.87 -3.10
C TYR A 213 12.47 4.74 -3.56
N LYS A 214 13.76 5.03 -3.65
CA LYS A 214 14.81 4.08 -3.97
C LYS A 214 15.74 3.96 -2.78
N ARG A 215 16.15 2.73 -2.46
CA ARG A 215 17.14 2.51 -1.41
C ARG A 215 18.48 3.13 -1.84
N THR A 216 19.05 3.92 -0.97
CA THR A 216 20.42 4.41 -1.14
C THR A 216 21.39 3.27 -0.79
N GLU A 217 22.41 3.07 -1.59
CA GLU A 217 23.52 2.22 -1.19
C GLU A 217 24.14 2.79 0.10
N PRO A 218 24.49 1.94 1.09
CA PRO A 218 25.25 2.44 2.22
C PRO A 218 26.54 3.08 1.68
N ASP A 219 26.85 4.31 2.12
CA ASP A 219 28.12 4.94 1.84
C ASP A 219 29.25 3.98 2.22
N VAL A 220 29.81 3.30 1.25
CA VAL A 220 31.04 2.55 1.45
C VAL A 220 32.12 3.61 1.49
N PRO A 221 32.76 3.87 2.66
CA PRO A 221 33.85 4.82 2.69
C PRO A 221 34.90 4.29 1.72
N GLU A 222 35.29 5.09 0.74
CA GLU A 222 36.43 4.81 -0.12
C GLU A 222 37.61 4.49 0.80
N ARG A 223 38.05 3.24 0.75
CA ARG A 223 39.30 2.86 1.43
C ARG A 223 40.43 3.58 0.69
N GLY A 224 40.83 4.72 1.25
CA GLY A 224 42.07 5.40 0.88
C GLY A 224 43.31 4.57 1.18
#